data_1e0b44cdf1e6376cf21e3cd3958fb107
#
_entry.id   1e0b44cdf1e6376cf21e3cd3958fb107
#
_cell.length_a   1.000
_cell.length_b   1.000
_cell.length_c   1.000
_cell.angle_alpha   90.00
_cell.angle_beta   90.00
_cell.angle_gamma   90.00
#
_symmetry.space_group_name_H-M   'P 1'
#
loop_
_entity.id
_entity.type
_entity.pdbx_description
1 polymer ?
#
loop_
_entity_poly.entity_id
_entity_poly.type
_entity_poly.pdbx_seq_one_letter_code
_entity_poly.pdbx_strand_id
1 'polypeptide(L)'
;MVFLVLMYDTAARCQEMLDLRIQDLVLHRTSPCVYFTGKGNKTRVVPILPKTAEQLRSYLKKFHPAENRKRDDYVFYAYGGPQRPMSPDTVAAFVKKYGESARHVCTSIPERVHPHMLRHTRAMHLYQDGVPLAMVSEFLGHAQIETTKIYAHADTEMKRKAIQQAANKLNDTIPDALWNTDDEEMMLKLRGKQQYK
;
A
#
# COMPACT_ATOMS: atom_id res chain seq x y z
N MET A 1 18.30 -4.68 -4.96
CA MET A 1 17.56 -3.56 -4.34
C MET A 1 16.29 -3.15 -5.09
N VAL A 2 16.31 -3.01 -6.44
CA VAL A 2 15.13 -2.60 -7.25
C VAL A 2 13.90 -3.49 -7.04
N PHE A 3 14.07 -4.80 -6.84
CA PHE A 3 12.97 -5.72 -6.54
C PHE A 3 12.16 -5.27 -5.30
N LEU A 4 12.84 -4.97 -4.19
CA LEU A 4 12.17 -4.55 -2.95
C LEU A 4 11.49 -3.19 -3.10
N VAL A 5 12.13 -2.25 -3.81
CA VAL A 5 11.56 -0.93 -4.08
C VAL A 5 10.28 -1.06 -4.90
N LEU A 6 10.31 -1.82 -6.00
CA LEU A 6 9.14 -2.06 -6.84
C LEU A 6 8.04 -2.81 -6.08
N MET A 7 8.40 -3.83 -5.31
CA MET A 7 7.46 -4.60 -4.50
C MET A 7 6.76 -3.74 -3.45
N TYR A 8 7.48 -2.83 -2.81
CA TYR A 8 6.90 -1.87 -1.87
C TYR A 8 6.02 -0.84 -2.59
N ASP A 9 6.52 -0.21 -3.66
CA ASP A 9 5.81 0.85 -4.37
C ASP A 9 4.47 0.36 -4.93
N THR A 10 4.46 -0.85 -5.52
CA THR A 10 3.27 -1.46 -6.12
C THR A 10 2.42 -2.27 -5.16
N ALA A 11 2.90 -2.55 -3.96
CA ALA A 11 2.31 -3.51 -3.03
C ALA A 11 1.99 -4.87 -3.67
N ALA A 12 2.77 -5.29 -4.67
CA ALA A 12 2.53 -6.53 -5.39
C ALA A 12 2.73 -7.76 -4.50
N ARG A 13 2.04 -8.85 -4.82
CA ARG A 13 2.31 -10.15 -4.20
C ARG A 13 3.66 -10.69 -4.66
N CYS A 14 4.31 -11.49 -3.83
CA CYS A 14 5.60 -12.08 -4.18
C CYS A 14 5.53 -12.80 -5.53
N GLN A 15 4.51 -13.64 -5.75
CA GLN A 15 4.34 -14.37 -7.00
C GLN A 15 4.13 -13.44 -8.20
N GLU A 16 3.36 -12.36 -8.06
CA GLU A 16 3.17 -11.37 -9.13
C GLU A 16 4.48 -10.71 -9.54
N MET A 17 5.38 -10.48 -8.58
CA MET A 17 6.72 -9.96 -8.85
C MET A 17 7.62 -10.98 -9.56
N LEU A 18 7.49 -12.26 -9.21
CA LEU A 18 8.25 -13.35 -9.83
C LEU A 18 7.80 -13.63 -11.27
N ASP A 19 6.51 -13.49 -11.53
CA ASP A 19 5.90 -13.73 -12.85
C ASP A 19 6.00 -12.50 -13.78
N LEU A 20 6.48 -11.36 -13.26
CA LEU A 20 6.55 -10.10 -14.00
C LEU A 20 7.49 -10.19 -15.21
N ARG A 21 6.97 -9.80 -16.38
CA ARG A 21 7.70 -9.85 -17.64
C ARG A 21 7.99 -8.45 -18.18
N ILE A 22 8.95 -8.35 -19.10
CA ILE A 22 9.34 -7.09 -19.72
C ILE A 22 8.15 -6.39 -20.41
N GLN A 23 7.26 -7.15 -21.05
CA GLN A 23 6.07 -6.61 -21.71
C GLN A 23 5.05 -5.96 -20.75
N ASP A 24 5.11 -6.30 -19.45
CA ASP A 24 4.20 -5.78 -18.45
C ASP A 24 4.61 -4.41 -17.91
N LEU A 25 5.75 -3.89 -18.38
CA LEU A 25 6.31 -2.63 -17.96
C LEU A 25 6.01 -1.51 -18.97
N VAL A 26 5.39 -0.45 -18.53
CA VAL A 26 5.20 0.78 -19.32
C VAL A 26 5.95 1.92 -18.65
N LEU A 27 7.21 2.11 -19.04
CA LEU A 27 8.14 3.04 -18.37
C LEU A 27 8.37 4.36 -19.14
N HIS A 28 7.92 4.44 -20.39
CA HIS A 28 8.20 5.56 -21.30
C HIS A 28 7.14 6.66 -21.25
N ARG A 29 6.05 6.50 -20.50
CA ARG A 29 4.96 7.47 -20.37
C ARG A 29 5.23 8.45 -19.22
N THR A 30 4.53 9.59 -19.27
CA THR A 30 4.51 10.58 -18.19
C THR A 30 4.07 9.95 -16.86
N SER A 31 3.14 8.99 -16.90
CA SER A 31 2.71 8.18 -15.77
C SER A 31 3.15 6.73 -15.98
N PRO A 32 4.35 6.35 -15.53
CA PRO A 32 4.83 4.98 -15.66
C PRO A 32 3.98 4.02 -14.82
N CYS A 33 3.74 2.82 -15.36
CA CYS A 33 2.92 1.82 -14.69
C CYS A 33 3.40 0.39 -14.97
N VAL A 34 2.90 -0.54 -14.17
CA VAL A 34 3.18 -1.97 -14.26
C VAL A 34 1.84 -2.72 -14.31
N TYR A 35 1.76 -3.72 -15.16
CA TYR A 35 0.63 -4.63 -15.28
C TYR A 35 0.91 -5.89 -14.47
N PHE A 36 0.02 -6.24 -13.54
CA PHE A 36 0.10 -7.48 -12.79
C PHE A 36 -1.09 -8.36 -13.11
N THR A 37 -0.82 -9.59 -13.51
CA THR A 37 -1.85 -10.61 -13.72
C THR A 37 -1.94 -11.49 -12.47
N GLY A 38 -3.09 -11.48 -11.82
CA GLY A 38 -3.35 -12.22 -10.60
C GLY A 38 -4.16 -13.50 -10.82
N LYS A 39 -4.64 -14.08 -9.72
CA LYS A 39 -5.47 -15.29 -9.75
C LYS A 39 -6.72 -15.09 -10.63
N GLY A 40 -7.01 -16.05 -11.50
CA GLY A 40 -8.14 -15.99 -12.44
C GLY A 40 -7.89 -15.10 -13.65
N ASN A 41 -6.62 -14.89 -14.01
CA ASN A 41 -6.18 -14.08 -15.17
C ASN A 41 -6.69 -12.63 -15.15
N LYS A 42 -6.97 -12.10 -13.96
CA LYS A 42 -7.38 -10.70 -13.78
C LYS A 42 -6.14 -9.81 -13.76
N THR A 43 -6.06 -8.91 -14.73
CA THR A 43 -4.97 -7.94 -14.81
C THR A 43 -5.37 -6.64 -14.13
N ARG A 44 -4.46 -6.10 -13.30
CA ARG A 44 -4.56 -4.75 -12.77
C ARG A 44 -3.37 -3.90 -13.19
N VAL A 45 -3.60 -2.62 -13.37
CA VAL A 45 -2.58 -1.63 -13.69
C VAL A 45 -2.21 -0.88 -12.41
N VAL A 46 -0.93 -0.82 -12.10
CA VAL A 46 -0.43 -0.12 -10.92
C VAL A 46 0.52 0.98 -11.36
N PRO A 47 0.18 2.26 -11.13
CA PRO A 47 1.10 3.36 -11.35
C PRO A 47 2.28 3.25 -10.39
N ILE A 48 3.48 3.59 -10.86
CA ILE A 48 4.70 3.60 -10.04
C ILE A 48 5.28 5.00 -9.97
N LEU A 49 6.01 5.28 -8.90
CA LEU A 49 6.66 6.56 -8.72
C LEU A 49 7.75 6.79 -9.79
N PRO A 50 7.96 8.03 -10.22
CA PRO A 50 9.01 8.36 -11.22
C PRO A 50 10.39 7.85 -10.82
N LYS A 51 10.74 7.93 -9.54
CA LYS A 51 12.01 7.43 -8.99
C LYS A 51 12.14 5.90 -9.10
N THR A 52 11.05 5.18 -8.86
CA THR A 52 10.98 3.71 -9.03
C THR A 52 11.16 3.34 -10.52
N ALA A 53 10.50 4.07 -11.41
CA ALA A 53 10.63 3.86 -12.85
C ALA A 53 12.07 4.11 -13.35
N GLU A 54 12.74 5.13 -12.83
CA GLU A 54 14.14 5.42 -13.17
C GLU A 54 15.09 4.30 -12.72
N GLN A 55 14.94 3.83 -11.47
CA GLN A 55 15.70 2.69 -10.96
C GLN A 55 15.45 1.42 -11.78
N LEU A 56 14.20 1.20 -12.20
CA LEU A 56 13.85 0.05 -13.03
C LEU A 56 14.46 0.16 -14.44
N ARG A 57 14.45 1.35 -15.06
CA ARG A 57 15.16 1.58 -16.34
C ARG A 57 16.66 1.29 -16.23
N SER A 58 17.29 1.77 -15.15
CA SER A 58 18.71 1.51 -14.88
C SER A 58 19.01 0.02 -14.68
N TYR A 59 18.11 -0.69 -13.97
CA TYR A 59 18.17 -2.13 -13.80
C TYR A 59 18.07 -2.85 -15.15
N LEU A 60 17.07 -2.50 -15.97
CA LEU A 60 16.87 -3.10 -17.28
C LEU A 60 18.07 -2.86 -18.23
N LYS A 61 18.63 -1.67 -18.20
CA LYS A 61 19.84 -1.36 -19.01
C LYS A 61 21.01 -2.28 -18.64
N LYS A 62 21.16 -2.60 -17.34
CA LYS A 62 22.27 -3.42 -16.84
C LYS A 62 22.06 -4.91 -17.04
N PHE A 63 20.85 -5.42 -16.80
CA PHE A 63 20.55 -6.85 -16.73
C PHE A 63 19.79 -7.37 -17.94
N HIS A 64 19.17 -6.48 -18.73
CA HIS A 64 18.45 -6.82 -19.96
C HIS A 64 18.91 -5.87 -21.09
N PRO A 65 20.14 -6.06 -21.62
CA PRO A 65 20.63 -5.28 -22.75
C PRO A 65 19.64 -5.31 -23.92
N ALA A 66 19.50 -4.19 -24.63
CA ALA A 66 18.46 -4.01 -25.64
C ALA A 66 18.56 -5.06 -26.77
N GLU A 67 19.79 -5.48 -27.10
CA GLU A 67 20.10 -6.41 -28.18
C GLU A 67 19.53 -7.83 -27.92
N ASN A 68 19.43 -8.24 -26.65
CA ASN A 68 19.03 -9.59 -26.25
C ASN A 68 17.70 -9.67 -25.55
N ARG A 69 17.06 -8.51 -25.27
CA ARG A 69 15.84 -8.40 -24.49
C ARG A 69 14.60 -8.85 -25.27
N LYS A 70 13.92 -9.87 -24.77
CA LYS A 70 12.64 -10.33 -25.31
C LYS A 70 11.48 -9.80 -24.47
N ARG A 71 10.31 -9.69 -25.08
CA ARG A 71 9.10 -9.20 -24.40
C ARG A 71 8.62 -10.13 -23.29
N ASP A 72 8.82 -11.42 -23.45
CA ASP A 72 8.45 -12.50 -22.55
C ASP A 72 9.50 -12.83 -21.50
N ASP A 73 10.66 -12.17 -21.50
CA ASP A 73 11.68 -12.34 -20.46
C ASP A 73 11.14 -11.92 -19.09
N TYR A 74 11.51 -12.70 -18.06
CA TYR A 74 11.22 -12.31 -16.69
C TYR A 74 12.04 -11.08 -16.30
N VAL A 75 11.41 -10.07 -15.70
CA VAL A 75 12.11 -8.86 -15.21
C VAL A 75 13.15 -9.24 -14.16
N PHE A 76 12.78 -10.12 -13.24
CA PHE A 76 13.64 -10.62 -12.17
C PHE A 76 13.85 -12.13 -12.34
N TYR A 77 15.09 -12.52 -12.60
CA TYR A 77 15.41 -13.88 -12.96
C TYR A 77 16.52 -14.48 -12.09
N ALA A 78 16.55 -15.83 -12.05
CA ALA A 78 17.58 -16.60 -11.36
C ALA A 78 18.86 -16.71 -12.18
N TYR A 79 19.92 -17.21 -11.55
CA TYR A 79 21.13 -17.59 -12.27
C TYR A 79 20.80 -18.56 -13.42
N GLY A 80 21.29 -18.24 -14.61
CA GLY A 80 20.98 -18.99 -15.85
C GLY A 80 20.17 -18.17 -16.87
N GLY A 81 19.77 -16.94 -16.54
CA GLY A 81 19.25 -15.96 -17.51
C GLY A 81 17.75 -15.66 -17.41
N PRO A 82 17.28 -14.74 -18.27
CA PRO A 82 15.95 -14.15 -18.17
C PRO A 82 14.77 -15.10 -18.39
N GLN A 83 15.02 -16.32 -18.85
CA GLN A 83 13.98 -17.35 -19.06
C GLN A 83 13.68 -18.17 -17.78
N ARG A 84 14.43 -17.96 -16.70
CA ARG A 84 14.25 -18.69 -15.43
C ARG A 84 13.81 -17.74 -14.33
N PRO A 85 12.55 -17.80 -13.87
CA PRO A 85 12.08 -16.97 -12.77
C PRO A 85 12.85 -17.29 -11.49
N MET A 86 12.96 -16.30 -10.58
CA MET A 86 13.42 -16.56 -9.23
C MET A 86 12.40 -17.42 -8.47
N SER A 87 12.85 -18.16 -7.47
CA SER A 87 11.95 -18.87 -6.56
C SER A 87 11.48 -17.99 -5.42
N PRO A 88 10.31 -18.28 -4.83
CA PRO A 88 9.84 -17.60 -3.60
C PRO A 88 10.86 -17.71 -2.45
N ASP A 89 11.58 -18.84 -2.36
CA ASP A 89 12.61 -19.07 -1.33
C ASP A 89 13.80 -18.12 -1.51
N THR A 90 14.20 -17.85 -2.75
CA THR A 90 15.24 -16.86 -3.05
C THR A 90 14.82 -15.48 -2.57
N VAL A 91 13.55 -15.09 -2.79
CA VAL A 91 13.01 -13.82 -2.32
C VAL A 91 12.98 -13.78 -0.80
N ALA A 92 12.51 -14.83 -0.14
CA ALA A 92 12.47 -14.91 1.32
C ALA A 92 13.88 -14.79 1.92
N ALA A 93 14.87 -15.47 1.33
CA ALA A 93 16.27 -15.43 1.78
C ALA A 93 16.87 -14.01 1.72
N PHE A 94 16.68 -13.28 0.60
CA PHE A 94 17.24 -11.92 0.53
C PHE A 94 16.43 -10.91 1.35
N VAL A 95 15.10 -11.05 1.48
CA VAL A 95 14.29 -10.23 2.37
C VAL A 95 14.75 -10.38 3.81
N LYS A 96 14.99 -11.62 4.26
CA LYS A 96 15.56 -11.91 5.58
C LYS A 96 16.93 -11.23 5.75
N LYS A 97 17.86 -11.45 4.82
CA LYS A 97 19.21 -10.85 4.83
C LYS A 97 19.18 -9.32 4.94
N TYR A 98 18.36 -8.66 4.12
CA TYR A 98 18.25 -7.19 4.17
C TYR A 98 17.51 -6.70 5.42
N GLY A 99 16.54 -7.45 5.94
CA GLY A 99 15.88 -7.17 7.21
C GLY A 99 16.86 -7.22 8.38
N GLU A 100 17.71 -8.23 8.43
CA GLU A 100 18.78 -8.35 9.43
C GLU A 100 19.76 -7.17 9.34
N SER A 101 20.24 -6.84 8.14
CA SER A 101 21.12 -5.69 7.92
C SER A 101 20.48 -4.37 8.36
N ALA A 102 19.21 -4.16 8.00
CA ALA A 102 18.49 -2.92 8.33
C ALA A 102 18.23 -2.77 9.83
N ARG A 103 18.10 -3.88 10.57
CA ARG A 103 17.88 -3.89 12.04
C ARG A 103 19.06 -3.30 12.80
N HIS A 104 20.29 -3.40 12.28
CA HIS A 104 21.44 -2.73 12.87
C HIS A 104 21.31 -1.20 12.85
N VAL A 105 20.54 -0.64 11.94
CA VAL A 105 20.29 0.81 11.81
C VAL A 105 18.96 1.21 12.47
N CYS A 106 17.95 0.34 12.40
CA CYS A 106 16.62 0.58 12.93
C CYS A 106 16.12 -0.63 13.72
N THR A 107 16.21 -0.53 15.05
CA THR A 107 15.87 -1.64 15.99
C THR A 107 14.39 -1.97 16.04
N SER A 108 13.51 -1.10 15.53
CA SER A 108 12.06 -1.34 15.43
C SER A 108 11.67 -2.33 14.32
N ILE A 109 12.62 -2.74 13.46
CA ILE A 109 12.35 -3.74 12.44
C ILE A 109 12.16 -5.11 13.10
N PRO A 110 11.04 -5.81 12.82
CA PRO A 110 10.77 -7.11 13.39
C PRO A 110 11.87 -8.14 13.10
N GLU A 111 12.05 -9.10 14.01
CA GLU A 111 13.02 -10.18 13.82
C GLU A 111 12.71 -11.03 12.58
N ARG A 112 11.43 -11.28 12.33
CA ARG A 112 10.98 -12.08 11.18
C ARG A 112 10.39 -11.16 10.13
N VAL A 113 11.19 -10.85 9.09
CA VAL A 113 10.74 -10.07 7.93
C VAL A 113 10.42 -11.03 6.78
N HIS A 114 9.25 -10.85 6.16
CA HIS A 114 8.81 -11.64 5.01
C HIS A 114 8.17 -10.74 3.93
N PRO A 115 8.09 -11.19 2.66
CA PRO A 115 7.65 -10.35 1.55
C PRO A 115 6.28 -9.69 1.74
N HIS A 116 5.31 -10.37 2.35
CA HIS A 116 3.98 -9.81 2.59
C HIS A 116 3.96 -8.58 3.52
N MET A 117 4.98 -8.41 4.37
CA MET A 117 5.09 -7.22 5.23
C MET A 117 5.24 -5.95 4.41
N LEU A 118 6.01 -5.96 3.32
CA LEU A 118 6.15 -4.79 2.44
C LEU A 118 4.79 -4.37 1.86
N ARG A 119 3.99 -5.34 1.45
CA ARG A 119 2.64 -5.10 0.95
C ARG A 119 1.71 -4.54 2.02
N HIS A 120 1.72 -5.12 3.23
CA HIS A 120 0.93 -4.62 4.35
C HIS A 120 1.35 -3.20 4.74
N THR A 121 2.64 -2.96 4.84
CA THR A 121 3.18 -1.63 5.16
C THR A 121 2.75 -0.59 4.13
N ARG A 122 2.85 -0.92 2.82
CA ARG A 122 2.41 0.01 1.77
C ARG A 122 0.91 0.29 1.84
N ALA A 123 0.10 -0.74 2.07
CA ALA A 123 -1.34 -0.58 2.23
C ALA A 123 -1.69 0.32 3.42
N MET A 124 -1.02 0.13 4.56
CA MET A 124 -1.19 0.99 5.74
C MET A 124 -0.79 2.43 5.45
N HIS A 125 0.37 2.67 4.82
CA HIS A 125 0.81 4.01 4.47
C HIS A 125 -0.19 4.71 3.53
N LEU A 126 -0.67 4.03 2.48
CA LEU A 126 -1.70 4.60 1.60
C LEU A 126 -2.96 4.97 2.36
N TYR A 127 -3.42 4.11 3.26
CA TYR A 127 -4.59 4.35 4.09
C TYR A 127 -4.37 5.53 5.06
N GLN A 128 -3.22 5.59 5.72
CA GLN A 128 -2.84 6.67 6.65
C GLN A 128 -2.66 8.02 5.95
N ASP A 129 -2.21 8.00 4.69
CA ASP A 129 -2.13 9.18 3.82
C ASP A 129 -3.50 9.63 3.28
N GLY A 130 -4.59 8.99 3.72
CA GLY A 130 -5.96 9.39 3.40
C GLY A 130 -6.54 8.79 2.12
N VAL A 131 -5.85 7.81 1.50
CA VAL A 131 -6.40 7.12 0.33
C VAL A 131 -7.63 6.30 0.76
N PRO A 132 -8.80 6.47 0.11
CA PRO A 132 -10.01 5.73 0.44
C PRO A 132 -9.79 4.22 0.40
N LEU A 133 -10.37 3.48 1.37
CA LEU A 133 -10.18 2.04 1.53
C LEU A 133 -10.53 1.25 0.27
N ALA A 134 -11.56 1.71 -0.48
CA ALA A 134 -11.94 1.11 -1.75
C ALA A 134 -10.81 1.20 -2.80
N MET A 135 -10.14 2.36 -2.89
CA MET A 135 -8.99 2.55 -3.79
C MET A 135 -7.78 1.73 -3.34
N VAL A 136 -7.52 1.64 -2.03
CA VAL A 136 -6.48 0.75 -1.49
C VAL A 136 -6.78 -0.71 -1.86
N SER A 137 -8.05 -1.14 -1.77
CA SER A 137 -8.49 -2.49 -2.15
C SER A 137 -8.26 -2.78 -3.63
N GLU A 138 -8.61 -1.84 -4.50
CA GLU A 138 -8.38 -1.92 -5.94
C GLU A 138 -6.87 -1.97 -6.26
N PHE A 139 -6.10 -1.06 -5.68
CA PHE A 139 -4.63 -1.01 -5.82
C PHE A 139 -3.98 -2.35 -5.45
N LEU A 140 -4.42 -2.96 -4.36
CA LEU A 140 -3.96 -4.26 -3.92
C LEU A 140 -4.48 -5.42 -4.81
N GLY A 141 -5.52 -5.22 -5.57
CA GLY A 141 -6.19 -6.29 -6.32
C GLY A 141 -6.83 -7.33 -5.38
N HIS A 142 -7.52 -6.85 -4.33
CA HIS A 142 -8.34 -7.71 -3.49
C HIS A 142 -9.68 -7.98 -4.19
N ALA A 143 -10.09 -9.24 -4.24
CA ALA A 143 -11.38 -9.63 -4.83
C ALA A 143 -12.56 -9.13 -3.97
N GLN A 144 -12.32 -8.96 -2.67
CA GLN A 144 -13.31 -8.52 -1.70
C GLN A 144 -12.70 -7.43 -0.81
N ILE A 145 -13.48 -6.37 -0.56
CA ILE A 145 -13.04 -5.23 0.28
C ILE A 145 -12.83 -5.63 1.74
N GLU A 146 -13.47 -6.72 2.18
CA GLU A 146 -13.34 -7.28 3.53
C GLU A 146 -11.89 -7.58 3.88
N THR A 147 -11.11 -8.07 2.93
CA THR A 147 -9.66 -8.31 3.12
C THR A 147 -8.87 -7.02 3.37
N THR A 148 -9.42 -5.87 2.98
CA THR A 148 -8.78 -4.56 3.16
C THR A 148 -9.24 -3.89 4.46
N LYS A 149 -10.40 -4.29 5.02
CA LYS A 149 -10.94 -3.73 6.29
C LYS A 149 -10.00 -3.92 7.48
N ILE A 150 -9.09 -4.90 7.44
CA ILE A 150 -8.06 -5.09 8.48
C ILE A 150 -7.23 -3.81 8.71
N TYR A 151 -6.97 -3.04 7.65
CA TYR A 151 -6.21 -1.78 7.76
C TYR A 151 -7.03 -0.70 8.47
N ALA A 152 -8.34 -0.61 8.20
CA ALA A 152 -9.24 0.32 8.88
C ALA A 152 -9.39 0.01 10.38
N HIS A 153 -9.32 -1.26 10.77
CA HIS A 153 -9.38 -1.64 12.19
C HIS A 153 -8.06 -1.36 12.92
N ALA A 154 -6.94 -1.42 12.24
CA ALA A 154 -5.62 -1.25 12.85
C ALA A 154 -5.29 0.21 13.20
N ASP A 155 -5.94 1.20 12.57
CA ASP A 155 -5.59 2.62 12.72
C ASP A 155 -6.62 3.40 13.56
N THR A 156 -6.41 3.40 14.88
CA THR A 156 -7.21 4.20 15.84
C THR A 156 -6.89 5.70 15.74
N GLU A 157 -5.66 6.06 15.40
CA GLU A 157 -5.22 7.45 15.28
C GLU A 157 -5.88 8.15 14.09
N MET A 158 -6.01 7.48 12.96
CA MET A 158 -6.71 8.02 11.81
C MET A 158 -8.20 8.24 12.11
N LYS A 159 -8.85 7.31 12.84
CA LYS A 159 -10.24 7.49 13.30
C LYS A 159 -10.38 8.71 14.19
N ARG A 160 -9.44 8.89 15.13
CA ARG A 160 -9.42 10.06 16.03
C ARG A 160 -9.29 11.37 15.24
N LYS A 161 -8.35 11.43 14.29
CA LYS A 161 -8.15 12.60 13.41
C LYS A 161 -9.40 12.91 12.58
N ALA A 162 -10.04 11.89 11.99
CA ALA A 162 -11.26 12.05 11.21
C ALA A 162 -12.42 12.61 12.05
N ILE A 163 -12.60 12.11 13.28
CA ILE A 163 -13.61 12.62 14.22
C ILE A 163 -13.30 14.08 14.57
N GLN A 164 -12.05 14.40 14.85
CA GLN A 164 -11.64 15.77 15.21
C GLN A 164 -11.81 16.76 14.05
N GLN A 165 -11.48 16.33 12.82
CA GLN A 165 -11.75 17.16 11.61
C GLN A 165 -13.23 17.37 11.36
N ALA A 166 -14.07 16.34 11.57
CA ALA A 166 -15.52 16.48 11.46
C ALA A 166 -16.09 17.43 12.53
N ALA A 167 -15.60 17.32 13.76
CA ALA A 167 -16.00 18.22 14.85
C ALA A 167 -15.60 19.67 14.56
N ASN A 168 -14.38 19.91 14.06
CA ASN A 168 -13.93 21.26 13.70
C ASN A 168 -14.81 21.88 12.60
N LYS A 169 -15.15 21.09 11.54
CA LYS A 169 -16.06 21.55 10.49
C LYS A 169 -17.47 21.90 11.01
N LEU A 170 -17.95 21.19 12.01
CA LEU A 170 -19.23 21.48 12.66
C LEU A 170 -19.15 22.76 13.48
N ASN A 171 -18.07 22.97 14.23
CA ASN A 171 -17.84 24.18 15.03
C ASN A 171 -17.71 25.43 14.15
N ASP A 172 -17.08 25.33 12.97
CA ASP A 172 -16.99 26.43 11.99
C ASP A 172 -18.36 26.79 11.38
N THR A 173 -19.36 25.91 11.47
CA THR A 173 -20.69 26.08 10.87
C THR A 173 -21.75 26.47 11.88
N ILE A 174 -21.49 26.28 13.18
CA ILE A 174 -22.41 26.60 14.27
C ILE A 174 -21.96 27.94 14.89
N PRO A 175 -22.77 29.03 14.83
CA PRO A 175 -22.43 30.26 15.53
C PRO A 175 -22.29 30.02 17.04
N ASP A 176 -21.27 30.62 17.64
CA ASP A 176 -20.97 30.50 19.09
C ASP A 176 -22.15 30.80 20.01
N ALA A 177 -23.18 31.48 19.50
CA ALA A 177 -24.39 31.86 20.24
C ALA A 177 -25.35 30.69 20.57
N LEU A 178 -25.12 29.46 19.97
CA LEU A 178 -26.03 28.33 20.20
C LEU A 178 -25.63 27.45 21.40
N TRP A 179 -24.46 27.66 21.99
CA TRP A 179 -23.94 26.86 23.10
C TRP A 179 -23.52 27.70 24.30
N ASN A 180 -24.35 28.69 24.69
CA ASN A 180 -24.17 29.31 26.00
C ASN A 180 -24.56 28.29 27.08
N THR A 181 -23.59 27.90 27.90
CA THR A 181 -23.67 26.92 28.99
C THR A 181 -24.62 27.29 30.12
N ASP A 182 -25.31 28.43 30.05
CA ASP A 182 -26.24 28.92 31.07
C ASP A 182 -27.70 28.53 30.83
N ASP A 183 -27.97 27.65 29.84
CA ASP A 183 -29.35 27.19 29.61
C ASP A 183 -29.69 26.00 30.54
N GLU A 184 -29.67 26.27 31.85
CA GLU A 184 -30.24 25.38 32.89
C GLU A 184 -31.66 24.93 32.55
N GLU A 185 -32.42 25.77 31.87
CA GLU A 185 -33.78 25.47 31.44
C GLU A 185 -33.87 24.39 30.38
N MET A 186 -32.91 24.33 29.46
CA MET A 186 -32.83 23.26 28.44
C MET A 186 -32.39 21.94 29.04
N MET A 187 -31.46 21.95 30.00
CA MET A 187 -31.06 20.78 30.74
C MET A 187 -32.19 20.23 31.64
N LEU A 188 -33.01 21.10 32.21
CA LEU A 188 -34.21 20.71 32.96
C LEU A 188 -35.28 20.08 32.06
N LYS A 189 -35.50 20.62 30.84
CA LYS A 189 -36.42 20.03 29.87
C LYS A 189 -35.96 18.67 29.36
N LEU A 190 -34.66 18.42 29.23
CA LEU A 190 -34.11 17.11 28.88
C LEU A 190 -34.18 16.10 30.02
N ARG A 191 -34.05 16.53 31.29
CA ARG A 191 -34.27 15.70 32.48
C ARG A 191 -35.73 15.35 32.72
N GLY A 192 -36.66 16.18 32.30
CA GLY A 192 -38.12 15.99 32.54
C GLY A 192 -38.78 14.88 31.71
N LYS A 193 -38.09 14.21 30.82
CA LYS A 193 -38.64 13.09 30.02
C LYS A 193 -38.37 11.68 30.59
N GLN A 194 -37.87 11.58 31.80
CA GLN A 194 -37.67 10.24 32.46
C GLN A 194 -38.63 10.01 33.65
N GLN A 195 -39.87 10.51 33.57
CA GLN A 195 -40.95 10.05 34.47
C GLN A 195 -42.20 9.77 33.67
N TYR A 196 -42.32 8.57 33.10
CA TYR A 196 -43.57 7.85 32.93
C TYR A 196 -43.34 6.36 32.90
N LYS A 197 -43.66 5.73 34.09
CA LYS A 197 -44.13 4.37 34.38
C LYS A 197 -43.45 3.20 33.70
#